data_42f91e8ac0f805f95fb4e2d478233871
#
_entry.id   42f91e8ac0f805f95fb4e2d478233871
#
_cell.length_a   1.000
_cell.length_b   1.000
_cell.length_c   1.000
_cell.angle_alpha   90.00
_cell.angle_beta   90.00
_cell.angle_gamma   90.00
#
_symmetry.space_group_name_H-M   'P 1'
#
loop_
_entity.id
_entity.type
_entity.pdbx_description
1 polymer ?
#
loop_
_entity_poly.entity_id
_entity_poly.type
_entity_poly.pdbx_seq_one_letter_code
_entity_poly.pdbx_strand_id
1 'polypeptide(L)'
;MSAIRVDRLKKSFGDVVAVDDVTFEVQPGETFGLLGPNGAGKTTTINMIVGALCPDSGQVRVNGQDDPTRPEVRRSIGVAPQSLALYSELTGEENLVFFGRLYGIAKERLGGRVEWALAFAGLTDRRKHRVGTYSGGMQRRLNLVCGLMHDPRVVVLDEPTVGVDPQSRNLLFENIEALKKEGRTILYTTHYMEEAERLCDRVAIMDHGKLLAMDTVHNLLGQHGGPSTVEIEFDDRPSGLEALGGAWDKGRWRVQTESPVALLGKASAAGQLANVSIRRANLEAVFLNLTGRSLRD
;
A
#
# COMPACT_ATOMS: atom_id res chain seq x y z
N MET A 1 -12.75 -19.35 1.75
CA MET A 1 -11.36 -19.85 1.68
C MET A 1 -10.50 -18.62 1.32
N SER A 2 -9.50 -18.28 2.12
CA SER A 2 -8.63 -17.10 1.89
C SER A 2 -7.82 -17.24 0.61
N ALA A 3 -7.55 -16.12 -0.07
CA ALA A 3 -6.70 -16.08 -1.27
C ALA A 3 -5.21 -16.21 -0.88
N ILE A 4 -4.82 -15.58 0.23
CA ILE A 4 -3.49 -15.75 0.84
C ILE A 4 -3.71 -16.06 2.31
N ARG A 5 -3.00 -17.05 2.84
CA ARG A 5 -2.92 -17.35 4.27
C ARG A 5 -1.47 -17.50 4.69
N VAL A 6 -1.11 -16.75 5.69
CA VAL A 6 0.20 -16.75 6.34
C VAL A 6 -0.02 -17.21 7.78
N ASP A 7 0.67 -18.26 8.22
CA ASP A 7 0.50 -18.86 9.56
C ASP A 7 1.84 -18.99 10.25
N ARG A 8 2.04 -18.21 11.34
CA ARG A 8 3.20 -18.19 12.24
C ARG A 8 4.54 -18.14 11.52
N LEU A 9 4.62 -17.25 10.51
CA LEU A 9 5.76 -17.16 9.62
C LEU A 9 6.96 -16.58 10.37
N LYS A 10 8.12 -17.24 10.25
CA LYS A 10 9.39 -16.77 10.82
C LYS A 10 10.50 -16.81 9.80
N LYS A 11 11.40 -15.81 9.87
CA LYS A 11 12.61 -15.73 9.06
C LYS A 11 13.69 -14.94 9.77
N SER A 12 14.88 -15.54 9.85
CA SER A 12 16.08 -14.90 10.38
C SER A 12 17.20 -14.91 9.35
N PHE A 13 18.08 -13.93 9.41
CA PHE A 13 19.31 -13.83 8.63
C PHE A 13 20.47 -13.61 9.62
N GLY A 14 21.19 -14.66 9.94
CA GLY A 14 22.16 -14.65 11.05
C GLY A 14 21.46 -14.29 12.36
N ASP A 15 21.94 -13.24 13.04
CA ASP A 15 21.38 -12.78 14.32
C ASP A 15 20.15 -11.85 14.15
N VAL A 16 19.79 -11.48 12.91
CA VAL A 16 18.67 -10.57 12.65
C VAL A 16 17.40 -11.36 12.39
N VAL A 17 16.41 -11.22 13.27
CA VAL A 17 15.06 -11.76 13.07
C VAL A 17 14.28 -10.79 12.20
N ALA A 18 14.13 -11.08 10.91
CA ALA A 18 13.46 -10.23 9.94
C ALA A 18 11.92 -10.38 9.97
N VAL A 19 11.42 -11.58 10.31
CA VAL A 19 10.00 -11.89 10.47
C VAL A 19 9.84 -12.81 11.66
N ASP A 20 8.97 -12.44 12.63
CA ASP A 20 8.77 -13.16 13.87
C ASP A 20 7.27 -13.38 14.15
N ASP A 21 6.82 -14.62 13.95
CA ASP A 21 5.47 -15.09 14.25
C ASP A 21 4.33 -14.34 13.53
N VAL A 22 4.55 -13.99 12.26
CA VAL A 22 3.57 -13.25 11.45
C VAL A 22 2.45 -14.18 11.01
N THR A 23 1.21 -13.77 11.30
CA THR A 23 -0.01 -14.51 10.93
C THR A 23 -1.07 -13.54 10.41
N PHE A 24 -1.56 -13.77 9.18
CA PHE A 24 -2.68 -13.03 8.60
C PHE A 24 -3.33 -13.77 7.43
N GLU A 25 -4.52 -13.31 7.03
CA GLU A 25 -5.23 -13.81 5.86
C GLU A 25 -5.69 -12.64 4.98
N VAL A 26 -5.63 -12.85 3.66
CA VAL A 26 -6.19 -11.96 2.65
C VAL A 26 -7.37 -12.66 1.99
N GLN A 27 -8.53 -12.00 1.96
CA GLN A 27 -9.74 -12.55 1.39
C GLN A 27 -9.74 -12.41 -0.14
N PRO A 28 -10.46 -13.26 -0.90
CA PRO A 28 -10.63 -13.08 -2.34
C PRO A 28 -11.24 -11.72 -2.67
N GLY A 29 -10.63 -10.99 -3.62
CA GLY A 29 -11.07 -9.66 -4.04
C GLY A 29 -10.70 -8.52 -3.09
N GLU A 30 -10.02 -8.81 -1.99
CA GLU A 30 -9.56 -7.83 -1.03
C GLU A 30 -8.27 -7.14 -1.49
N THR A 31 -8.15 -5.84 -1.27
CA THR A 31 -6.87 -5.13 -1.27
C THR A 31 -6.37 -5.02 0.16
N PHE A 32 -5.35 -5.81 0.48
CA PHE A 32 -4.76 -5.90 1.80
C PHE A 32 -3.42 -5.17 1.84
N GLY A 33 -3.27 -4.20 2.75
CA GLY A 33 -2.07 -3.43 2.97
C GLY A 33 -1.14 -4.06 4.02
N LEU A 34 0.14 -4.22 3.70
CA LEU A 34 1.18 -4.52 4.69
C LEU A 34 2.04 -3.27 4.87
N LEU A 35 1.87 -2.61 5.99
CA LEU A 35 2.32 -1.25 6.27
C LEU A 35 3.42 -1.25 7.33
N GLY A 36 4.43 -0.39 7.16
CA GLY A 36 5.48 -0.26 8.17
C GLY A 36 6.74 0.43 7.62
N PRO A 37 7.70 0.80 8.47
CA PRO A 37 8.94 1.46 8.07
C PRO A 37 9.83 0.54 7.24
N ASN A 38 10.90 1.11 6.70
CA ASN A 38 11.96 0.32 6.08
C ASN A 38 12.60 -0.59 7.14
N GLY A 39 12.85 -1.85 6.77
CA GLY A 39 13.37 -2.85 7.70
C GLY A 39 12.30 -3.51 8.60
N ALA A 40 11.01 -3.17 8.49
CA ALA A 40 9.95 -3.82 9.28
C ALA A 40 9.71 -5.30 8.94
N GLY A 41 10.27 -5.82 7.83
CA GLY A 41 10.11 -7.21 7.41
C GLY A 41 9.11 -7.40 6.25
N LYS A 42 8.55 -6.33 5.67
CA LYS A 42 7.53 -6.38 4.60
C LYS A 42 8.01 -7.16 3.37
N THR A 43 9.12 -6.74 2.74
CA THR A 43 9.70 -7.40 1.57
C THR A 43 10.10 -8.85 1.85
N THR A 44 10.63 -9.15 3.05
CA THR A 44 10.93 -10.51 3.48
C THR A 44 9.67 -11.37 3.53
N THR A 45 8.59 -10.85 4.10
CA THR A 45 7.28 -11.52 4.15
C THR A 45 6.74 -11.76 2.74
N ILE A 46 6.78 -10.75 1.85
CA ILE A 46 6.38 -10.90 0.45
C ILE A 46 7.20 -11.98 -0.25
N ASN A 47 8.52 -11.97 -0.12
CA ASN A 47 9.39 -12.95 -0.77
C ASN A 47 9.05 -14.39 -0.35
N MET A 48 8.61 -14.60 0.88
CA MET A 48 8.11 -15.91 1.33
C MET A 48 6.74 -16.23 0.71
N ILE A 49 5.85 -15.26 0.60
CA ILE A 49 4.51 -15.45 0.00
C ILE A 49 4.61 -15.80 -1.49
N VAL A 50 5.52 -15.16 -2.23
CA VAL A 50 5.70 -15.44 -3.66
C VAL A 50 6.65 -16.62 -3.93
N GLY A 51 7.15 -17.27 -2.89
CA GLY A 51 8.03 -18.44 -3.00
C GLY A 51 9.45 -18.11 -3.49
N ALA A 52 9.88 -16.85 -3.39
CA ALA A 52 11.26 -16.44 -3.68
C ALA A 52 12.21 -16.72 -2.50
N LEU A 53 11.66 -16.89 -1.30
CA LEU A 53 12.39 -17.17 -0.05
C LEU A 53 11.65 -18.25 0.74
N CYS A 54 12.39 -19.21 1.29
CA CYS A 54 11.83 -20.20 2.19
C CYS A 54 11.80 -19.66 3.64
N PRO A 55 10.67 -19.81 4.36
CA PRO A 55 10.61 -19.48 5.77
C PRO A 55 11.45 -20.46 6.59
N ASP A 56 11.88 -20.05 7.79
CA ASP A 56 12.54 -20.95 8.76
C ASP A 56 11.50 -21.80 9.50
N SER A 57 10.30 -21.23 9.70
CA SER A 57 9.12 -21.95 10.22
C SER A 57 7.84 -21.22 9.83
N GLY A 58 6.70 -21.89 10.04
CA GLY A 58 5.38 -21.41 9.61
C GLY A 58 5.02 -21.88 8.20
N GLN A 59 3.89 -21.41 7.70
CA GLN A 59 3.35 -21.86 6.41
C GLN A 59 2.74 -20.70 5.64
N VAL A 60 2.82 -20.81 4.31
CA VAL A 60 2.12 -19.90 3.38
C VAL A 60 1.26 -20.74 2.44
N ARG A 61 0.00 -20.30 2.25
CA ARG A 61 -0.93 -20.85 1.25
C ARG A 61 -1.40 -19.75 0.32
N VAL A 62 -1.43 -20.04 -0.96
CA VAL A 62 -1.99 -19.14 -1.97
C VAL A 62 -3.02 -19.89 -2.79
N ASN A 63 -4.23 -19.33 -2.91
CA ASN A 63 -5.37 -19.98 -3.57
C ASN A 63 -5.65 -21.41 -3.07
N GLY A 64 -5.47 -21.64 -1.75
CA GLY A 64 -5.64 -22.95 -1.12
C GLY A 64 -4.52 -23.95 -1.37
N GLN A 65 -3.46 -23.57 -2.09
CA GLN A 65 -2.30 -24.42 -2.37
C GLN A 65 -1.17 -24.08 -1.38
N ASP A 66 -0.58 -25.11 -0.80
CA ASP A 66 0.60 -25.03 0.05
C ASP A 66 1.86 -24.89 -0.80
N ASP A 67 2.92 -24.41 -0.18
CA ASP A 67 4.25 -24.30 -0.77
C ASP A 67 4.33 -23.42 -2.01
N PRO A 68 4.42 -22.09 -1.83
CA PRO A 68 4.53 -21.14 -2.93
C PRO A 68 5.85 -21.26 -3.72
N THR A 69 6.80 -22.12 -3.33
CA THR A 69 8.00 -22.38 -4.11
C THR A 69 7.71 -23.22 -5.35
N ARG A 70 6.57 -23.90 -5.39
CA ARG A 70 6.16 -24.74 -6.51
C ARG A 70 5.78 -23.89 -7.73
N PRO A 71 6.23 -24.25 -8.94
CA PRO A 71 5.99 -23.45 -10.15
C PRO A 71 4.50 -23.18 -10.46
N GLU A 72 3.62 -24.14 -10.19
CA GLU A 72 2.18 -24.00 -10.41
C GLU A 72 1.56 -22.96 -9.47
N VAL A 73 2.02 -22.85 -8.22
CA VAL A 73 1.56 -21.82 -7.28
C VAL A 73 2.07 -20.45 -7.70
N ARG A 74 3.37 -20.34 -8.04
CA ARG A 74 3.95 -19.08 -8.54
C ARG A 74 3.24 -18.55 -9.78
N ARG A 75 2.83 -19.43 -10.71
CA ARG A 75 2.08 -19.03 -11.91
C ARG A 75 0.71 -18.46 -11.61
N SER A 76 0.17 -18.64 -10.40
CA SER A 76 -1.10 -18.05 -9.99
C SER A 76 -0.97 -16.64 -9.41
N ILE A 77 0.26 -16.16 -9.23
CA ILE A 77 0.58 -14.89 -8.57
C ILE A 77 1.23 -13.94 -9.58
N GLY A 78 0.69 -12.73 -9.71
CA GLY A 78 1.34 -11.61 -10.39
C GLY A 78 2.18 -10.82 -9.40
N VAL A 79 3.41 -10.49 -9.77
CA VAL A 79 4.33 -9.78 -8.88
C VAL A 79 4.87 -8.54 -9.58
N ALA A 80 4.72 -7.38 -8.93
CA ALA A 80 5.45 -6.16 -9.27
C ALA A 80 6.42 -5.86 -8.12
N PRO A 81 7.69 -6.26 -8.24
CA PRO A 81 8.68 -6.09 -7.18
C PRO A 81 9.12 -4.62 -7.05
N GLN A 82 9.67 -4.26 -5.89
CA GLN A 82 10.21 -2.93 -5.62
C GLN A 82 11.33 -2.55 -6.60
N SER A 83 12.27 -3.46 -6.87
CA SER A 83 13.25 -3.30 -7.93
C SER A 83 12.62 -3.60 -9.28
N LEU A 84 12.84 -2.73 -10.25
CA LEU A 84 12.28 -2.92 -11.59
C LEU A 84 12.84 -4.20 -12.24
N ALA A 85 11.98 -5.13 -12.59
CA ALA A 85 12.31 -6.37 -13.27
C ALA A 85 12.13 -6.20 -14.80
N LEU A 86 12.79 -5.19 -15.38
CA LEU A 86 12.64 -4.81 -16.79
C LEU A 86 13.99 -4.88 -17.52
N TYR A 87 13.94 -5.20 -18.79
CA TYR A 87 15.08 -5.15 -19.70
C TYR A 87 15.15 -3.77 -20.36
N SER A 88 16.08 -2.93 -19.94
CA SER A 88 16.22 -1.53 -20.39
C SER A 88 16.53 -1.40 -21.87
N GLU A 89 17.24 -2.37 -22.46
CA GLU A 89 17.62 -2.41 -23.87
C GLU A 89 16.48 -2.82 -24.80
N LEU A 90 15.45 -3.48 -24.26
CA LEU A 90 14.25 -3.86 -24.99
C LEU A 90 13.23 -2.72 -24.99
N THR A 91 12.35 -2.74 -25.98
CA THR A 91 11.18 -1.86 -26.04
C THR A 91 10.11 -2.29 -25.00
N GLY A 92 9.12 -1.42 -24.75
CA GLY A 92 7.99 -1.79 -23.89
C GLY A 92 7.24 -3.03 -24.38
N GLU A 93 7.01 -3.11 -25.69
CA GLU A 93 6.36 -4.26 -26.33
C GLU A 93 7.18 -5.54 -26.20
N GLU A 94 8.50 -5.47 -26.46
CA GLU A 94 9.38 -6.62 -26.33
C GLU A 94 9.48 -7.15 -24.90
N ASN A 95 9.50 -6.27 -23.90
CA ASN A 95 9.39 -6.68 -22.48
C ASN A 95 8.11 -7.48 -22.25
N LEU A 96 6.95 -6.97 -22.68
CA LEU A 96 5.67 -7.66 -22.52
C LEU A 96 5.63 -9.01 -23.24
N VAL A 97 6.16 -9.08 -24.48
CA VAL A 97 6.28 -10.33 -25.24
C VAL A 97 7.18 -11.32 -24.49
N PHE A 98 8.30 -10.86 -23.95
CA PHE A 98 9.21 -11.70 -23.17
C PHE A 98 8.51 -12.31 -21.95
N PHE A 99 7.89 -11.47 -21.11
CA PHE A 99 7.19 -11.96 -19.92
C PHE A 99 5.97 -12.84 -20.28
N GLY A 100 5.22 -12.48 -21.33
CA GLY A 100 4.12 -13.31 -21.79
C GLY A 100 4.55 -14.72 -22.19
N ARG A 101 5.69 -14.84 -22.89
CA ARG A 101 6.29 -16.14 -23.25
C ARG A 101 6.80 -16.88 -22.01
N LEU A 102 7.45 -16.19 -21.08
CA LEU A 102 7.95 -16.75 -19.83
C LEU A 102 6.82 -17.39 -19.01
N TYR A 103 5.65 -16.75 -18.99
CA TYR A 103 4.45 -17.28 -18.35
C TYR A 103 3.72 -18.35 -19.17
N GLY A 104 4.20 -18.67 -20.39
CA GLY A 104 3.62 -19.70 -21.24
C GLY A 104 2.33 -19.30 -21.94
N ILE A 105 2.11 -18.00 -22.20
CA ILE A 105 0.95 -17.53 -22.96
C ILE A 105 1.04 -18.03 -24.40
N ALA A 106 -0.02 -18.70 -24.86
CA ALA A 106 -0.09 -19.21 -26.22
C ALA A 106 0.05 -18.07 -27.25
N LYS A 107 0.75 -18.34 -28.36
CA LYS A 107 1.11 -17.36 -29.41
C LYS A 107 -0.11 -16.59 -29.91
N GLU A 108 -1.25 -17.29 -30.06
CA GLU A 108 -2.51 -16.74 -30.56
C GLU A 108 -3.12 -15.70 -29.62
N ARG A 109 -2.87 -15.83 -28.30
CA ARG A 109 -3.38 -14.93 -27.26
C ARG A 109 -2.40 -13.82 -26.90
N LEU A 110 -1.10 -14.02 -27.19
CA LEU A 110 -0.04 -13.13 -26.72
C LEU A 110 -0.21 -11.70 -27.25
N GLY A 111 -0.53 -11.53 -28.54
CA GLY A 111 -0.75 -10.21 -29.14
C GLY A 111 -1.84 -9.42 -28.43
N GLY A 112 -3.01 -10.03 -28.17
CA GLY A 112 -4.10 -9.39 -27.46
C GLY A 112 -3.74 -9.01 -26.02
N ARG A 113 -2.93 -9.85 -25.33
CA ARG A 113 -2.45 -9.52 -23.97
C ARG A 113 -1.45 -8.36 -23.96
N VAL A 114 -0.59 -8.26 -24.97
CA VAL A 114 0.34 -7.13 -25.15
C VAL A 114 -0.42 -5.83 -25.38
N GLU A 115 -1.42 -5.83 -26.27
CA GLU A 115 -2.26 -4.66 -26.52
C GLU A 115 -3.01 -4.21 -25.25
N TRP A 116 -3.62 -5.17 -24.54
CA TRP A 116 -4.28 -4.90 -23.25
C TRP A 116 -3.30 -4.26 -22.25
N ALA A 117 -2.11 -4.84 -22.08
CA ALA A 117 -1.13 -4.37 -21.10
C ALA A 117 -0.63 -2.95 -21.41
N LEU A 118 -0.36 -2.66 -22.69
CA LEU A 118 0.06 -1.33 -23.15
C LEU A 118 -1.04 -0.28 -22.90
N ALA A 119 -2.28 -0.63 -23.25
CA ALA A 119 -3.43 0.25 -23.02
C ALA A 119 -3.68 0.49 -21.53
N PHE A 120 -3.69 -0.58 -20.73
CA PHE A 120 -3.87 -0.51 -19.28
C PHE A 120 -2.81 0.35 -18.59
N ALA A 121 -1.55 0.23 -19.01
CA ALA A 121 -0.45 1.03 -18.48
C ALA A 121 -0.39 2.46 -19.06
N GLY A 122 -1.21 2.80 -20.08
CA GLY A 122 -1.12 4.08 -20.79
C GLY A 122 0.22 4.26 -21.53
N LEU A 123 0.73 3.18 -22.15
CA LEU A 123 2.03 3.15 -22.81
C LEU A 123 1.96 2.80 -24.32
N THR A 124 0.77 2.81 -24.91
CA THR A 124 0.54 2.46 -26.31
C THR A 124 1.42 3.28 -27.27
N ASP A 125 1.50 4.60 -27.09
CA ASP A 125 2.29 5.51 -27.93
C ASP A 125 3.81 5.35 -27.72
N ARG A 126 4.22 4.69 -26.65
CA ARG A 126 5.62 4.44 -26.30
C ARG A 126 6.08 3.02 -26.56
N ARG A 127 5.21 2.14 -27.03
CA ARG A 127 5.44 0.70 -27.21
C ARG A 127 6.75 0.31 -27.86
N LYS A 128 7.18 1.07 -28.87
CA LYS A 128 8.40 0.83 -29.69
C LYS A 128 9.64 1.56 -29.17
N HIS A 129 9.55 2.31 -28.08
CA HIS A 129 10.70 2.98 -27.47
C HIS A 129 11.38 2.04 -26.47
N ARG A 130 12.70 2.11 -26.38
CA ARG A 130 13.47 1.34 -25.38
C ARG A 130 13.09 1.76 -23.97
N VAL A 131 12.94 0.79 -23.08
CA VAL A 131 12.53 1.02 -21.68
C VAL A 131 13.54 1.89 -20.92
N GLY A 132 14.83 1.84 -21.28
CA GLY A 132 15.85 2.73 -20.74
C GLY A 132 15.58 4.22 -20.97
N THR A 133 14.71 4.59 -21.93
CA THR A 133 14.30 5.99 -22.20
C THR A 133 12.99 6.39 -21.52
N TYR A 134 12.35 5.48 -20.79
CA TYR A 134 11.11 5.75 -20.08
C TYR A 134 11.37 6.55 -18.82
N SER A 135 10.39 7.40 -18.43
CA SER A 135 10.40 7.98 -17.09
C SER A 135 10.24 6.90 -16.01
N GLY A 136 10.65 7.17 -14.78
CA GLY A 136 10.48 6.24 -13.66
C GLY A 136 9.03 5.76 -13.50
N GLY A 137 8.07 6.66 -13.65
CA GLY A 137 6.64 6.31 -13.60
C GLY A 137 6.20 5.43 -14.77
N MET A 138 6.73 5.64 -15.99
CA MET A 138 6.46 4.75 -17.12
C MET A 138 7.05 3.36 -16.87
N GLN A 139 8.27 3.28 -16.36
CA GLN A 139 8.91 2.01 -16.01
C GLN A 139 8.10 1.26 -14.93
N ARG A 140 7.63 1.95 -13.88
CA ARG A 140 6.79 1.36 -12.83
C ARG A 140 5.49 0.79 -13.38
N ARG A 141 4.80 1.52 -14.26
CA ARG A 141 3.57 1.04 -14.90
C ARG A 141 3.83 -0.14 -15.82
N LEU A 142 4.94 -0.15 -16.56
CA LEU A 142 5.34 -1.30 -17.35
C LEU A 142 5.67 -2.51 -16.45
N ASN A 143 6.39 -2.30 -15.34
CA ASN A 143 6.73 -3.34 -14.38
C ASN A 143 5.46 -4.00 -13.80
N LEU A 144 4.46 -3.20 -13.45
CA LEU A 144 3.15 -3.68 -13.01
C LEU A 144 2.51 -4.62 -14.04
N VAL A 145 2.38 -4.17 -15.30
CA VAL A 145 1.69 -4.97 -16.32
C VAL A 145 2.48 -6.18 -16.79
N CYS A 146 3.81 -6.17 -16.68
CA CYS A 146 4.62 -7.38 -16.89
C CYS A 146 4.22 -8.48 -15.90
N GLY A 147 3.99 -8.14 -14.62
CA GLY A 147 3.48 -9.06 -13.60
C GLY A 147 2.03 -9.53 -13.84
N LEU A 148 1.28 -8.82 -14.69
CA LEU A 148 -0.13 -9.12 -14.98
C LEU A 148 -0.35 -9.85 -16.31
N MET A 149 0.70 -10.13 -17.08
CA MET A 149 0.58 -10.72 -18.44
C MET A 149 -0.21 -12.03 -18.47
N HIS A 150 -0.04 -12.88 -17.48
CA HIS A 150 -0.68 -14.20 -17.38
C HIS A 150 -2.05 -14.20 -16.70
N ASP A 151 -2.61 -13.02 -16.45
CA ASP A 151 -3.95 -12.84 -15.90
C ASP A 151 -4.15 -13.42 -14.48
N PRO A 152 -3.25 -13.13 -13.52
CA PRO A 152 -3.31 -13.69 -12.17
C PRO A 152 -4.49 -13.17 -11.37
N ARG A 153 -5.07 -14.02 -10.50
CA ARG A 153 -6.11 -13.59 -9.54
C ARG A 153 -5.54 -12.91 -8.30
N VAL A 154 -4.32 -13.27 -7.93
CA VAL A 154 -3.58 -12.69 -6.80
C VAL A 154 -2.46 -11.82 -7.35
N VAL A 155 -2.38 -10.58 -6.91
CA VAL A 155 -1.37 -9.61 -7.33
C VAL A 155 -0.63 -9.12 -6.09
N VAL A 156 0.68 -9.16 -6.14
CA VAL A 156 1.57 -8.69 -5.07
C VAL A 156 2.36 -7.49 -5.57
N LEU A 157 2.21 -6.37 -4.88
CA LEU A 157 2.81 -5.08 -5.22
C LEU A 157 3.72 -4.64 -4.07
N ASP A 158 5.03 -4.72 -4.30
CA ASP A 158 6.02 -4.36 -3.28
C ASP A 158 6.51 -2.92 -3.50
N GLU A 159 6.01 -1.99 -2.69
CA GLU A 159 6.31 -0.55 -2.72
C GLU A 159 6.29 0.04 -4.16
N PRO A 160 5.20 -0.10 -4.91
CA PRO A 160 5.18 0.18 -6.35
C PRO A 160 5.34 1.67 -6.70
N THR A 161 5.20 2.56 -5.73
CA THR A 161 5.22 4.03 -5.91
C THR A 161 6.52 4.70 -5.50
N VAL A 162 7.46 3.94 -4.93
CA VAL A 162 8.74 4.51 -4.46
C VAL A 162 9.52 5.11 -5.64
N GLY A 163 9.93 6.37 -5.47
CA GLY A 163 10.69 7.11 -6.49
C GLY A 163 9.85 7.59 -7.69
N VAL A 164 8.52 7.58 -7.57
CA VAL A 164 7.59 8.03 -8.63
C VAL A 164 7.09 9.43 -8.33
N ASP A 165 7.06 10.27 -9.36
CA ASP A 165 6.48 11.61 -9.27
C ASP A 165 4.96 11.57 -8.98
N PRO A 166 4.36 12.66 -8.43
CA PRO A 166 2.95 12.65 -8.03
C PRO A 166 1.96 12.34 -9.15
N GLN A 167 2.23 12.78 -10.39
CA GLN A 167 1.35 12.51 -11.52
C GLN A 167 1.38 11.02 -11.91
N SER A 168 2.57 10.44 -12.03
CA SER A 168 2.74 9.02 -12.32
C SER A 168 2.21 8.12 -11.19
N ARG A 169 2.31 8.57 -9.92
CA ARG A 169 1.74 7.88 -8.77
C ARG A 169 0.22 7.79 -8.88
N ASN A 170 -0.47 8.87 -9.26
CA ASN A 170 -1.92 8.84 -9.44
C ASN A 170 -2.34 7.86 -10.54
N LEU A 171 -1.63 7.80 -11.65
CA LEU A 171 -1.90 6.81 -12.72
C LEU A 171 -1.71 5.36 -12.23
N LEU A 172 -0.72 5.10 -11.37
CA LEU A 172 -0.55 3.79 -10.73
C LEU A 172 -1.73 3.46 -9.82
N PHE A 173 -2.23 4.43 -9.04
CA PHE A 173 -3.40 4.23 -8.20
C PHE A 173 -4.64 3.91 -9.02
N GLU A 174 -4.87 4.61 -10.13
CA GLU A 174 -5.96 4.31 -11.07
C GLU A 174 -5.87 2.88 -11.62
N ASN A 175 -4.67 2.43 -11.98
CA ASN A 175 -4.46 1.04 -12.41
C ASN A 175 -4.79 0.04 -11.28
N ILE A 176 -4.36 0.30 -10.04
CA ILE A 176 -4.62 -0.58 -8.89
C ILE A 176 -6.11 -0.59 -8.56
N GLU A 177 -6.77 0.56 -8.58
CA GLU A 177 -8.23 0.68 -8.39
C GLU A 177 -9.02 -0.06 -9.48
N ALA A 178 -8.53 -0.05 -10.73
CA ALA A 178 -9.12 -0.83 -11.82
C ALA A 178 -8.99 -2.34 -11.57
N LEU A 179 -7.83 -2.84 -11.13
CA LEU A 179 -7.63 -4.23 -10.75
C LEU A 179 -8.56 -4.65 -9.60
N LYS A 180 -8.72 -3.79 -8.60
CA LYS A 180 -9.66 -4.00 -7.49
C LYS A 180 -11.10 -4.13 -8.00
N LYS A 181 -11.53 -3.25 -8.91
CA LYS A 181 -12.88 -3.31 -9.54
C LYS A 181 -13.09 -4.59 -10.36
N GLU A 182 -12.02 -5.16 -10.94
CA GLU A 182 -12.05 -6.47 -11.62
C GLU A 182 -12.14 -7.65 -10.64
N GLY A 183 -12.13 -7.40 -9.32
CA GLY A 183 -12.19 -8.44 -8.28
C GLY A 183 -10.86 -9.15 -8.04
N ARG A 184 -9.73 -8.56 -8.43
CA ARG A 184 -8.40 -9.10 -8.11
C ARG A 184 -8.13 -8.99 -6.61
N THR A 185 -7.48 -10.00 -6.07
CA THR A 185 -6.93 -9.94 -4.72
C THR A 185 -5.56 -9.26 -4.79
N ILE A 186 -5.34 -8.21 -3.99
CA ILE A 186 -4.12 -7.42 -4.04
C ILE A 186 -3.46 -7.42 -2.66
N LEU A 187 -2.21 -7.85 -2.59
CA LEU A 187 -1.33 -7.62 -1.45
C LEU A 187 -0.42 -6.43 -1.78
N TYR A 188 -0.59 -5.34 -1.05
CA TYR A 188 0.08 -4.07 -1.30
C TYR A 188 1.01 -3.72 -0.14
N THR A 189 2.30 -3.51 -0.38
CA THR A 189 3.18 -2.97 0.65
C THR A 189 3.48 -1.50 0.41
N THR A 190 3.58 -0.77 1.48
CA THR A 190 4.01 0.63 1.47
C THR A 190 4.49 1.07 2.85
N HIS A 191 5.26 2.13 2.88
CA HIS A 191 5.54 2.92 4.09
C HIS A 191 4.79 4.26 4.07
N TYR A 192 4.02 4.55 3.01
CA TYR A 192 3.18 5.73 2.89
C TYR A 192 1.75 5.44 3.37
N MET A 193 1.37 6.01 4.51
CA MET A 193 0.06 5.79 5.14
C MET A 193 -1.11 6.22 4.25
N GLU A 194 -0.98 7.34 3.55
CA GLU A 194 -1.99 7.88 2.65
C GLU A 194 -2.34 6.92 1.50
N GLU A 195 -1.36 6.13 1.03
CA GLU A 195 -1.59 5.12 0.00
C GLU A 195 -2.45 3.98 0.52
N ALA A 196 -2.15 3.50 1.74
CA ALA A 196 -2.91 2.46 2.38
C ALA A 196 -4.35 2.90 2.69
N GLU A 197 -4.54 4.14 3.16
CA GLU A 197 -5.87 4.72 3.39
C GLU A 197 -6.70 4.81 2.11
N ARG A 198 -6.06 5.10 0.98
CA ARG A 198 -6.74 5.23 -0.31
C ARG A 198 -7.10 3.88 -0.94
N LEU A 199 -6.19 2.92 -0.90
CA LEU A 199 -6.26 1.71 -1.73
C LEU A 199 -6.76 0.48 -0.98
N CYS A 200 -6.42 0.36 0.33
CA CYS A 200 -6.60 -0.88 1.07
C CYS A 200 -7.95 -0.95 1.79
N ASP A 201 -8.54 -2.14 1.79
CA ASP A 201 -9.75 -2.45 2.57
C ASP A 201 -9.40 -2.73 4.03
N ARG A 202 -8.33 -3.51 4.23
CA ARG A 202 -7.72 -3.80 5.52
C ARG A 202 -6.21 -3.59 5.44
N VAL A 203 -5.62 -3.28 6.56
CA VAL A 203 -4.16 -3.12 6.69
C VAL A 203 -3.64 -3.86 7.91
N ALA A 204 -2.44 -4.41 7.77
CA ALA A 204 -1.64 -4.90 8.87
C ALA A 204 -0.45 -3.96 9.06
N ILE A 205 -0.28 -3.46 10.26
CA ILE A 205 0.84 -2.60 10.65
C ILE A 205 1.95 -3.49 11.17
N MET A 206 3.11 -3.40 10.53
CA MET A 206 4.28 -4.24 10.82
C MET A 206 5.45 -3.40 11.30
N ASP A 207 6.11 -3.83 12.37
CA ASP A 207 7.35 -3.24 12.85
C ASP A 207 8.24 -4.31 13.50
N HIS A 208 9.56 -4.19 13.31
CA HIS A 208 10.56 -5.14 13.86
C HIS A 208 10.18 -6.62 13.63
N GLY A 209 9.69 -6.96 12.45
CA GLY A 209 9.33 -8.32 12.08
C GLY A 209 8.00 -8.82 12.63
N LYS A 210 7.23 -8.01 13.36
CA LYS A 210 5.98 -8.41 14.01
C LYS A 210 4.79 -7.60 13.49
N LEU A 211 3.60 -8.19 13.52
CA LEU A 211 2.36 -7.47 13.33
C LEU A 211 1.93 -6.82 14.64
N LEU A 212 1.73 -5.50 14.63
CA LEU A 212 1.30 -4.72 15.79
C LEU A 212 -0.22 -4.62 15.87
N ALA A 213 -0.86 -4.39 14.72
CA ALA A 213 -2.32 -4.29 14.59
C ALA A 213 -2.74 -4.69 13.18
N MET A 214 -3.98 -5.18 13.03
CA MET A 214 -4.55 -5.55 11.74
C MET A 214 -6.06 -5.42 11.80
N ASP A 215 -6.62 -4.53 10.98
CA ASP A 215 -8.07 -4.35 10.82
C ASP A 215 -8.37 -3.51 9.55
N THR A 216 -9.63 -3.16 9.33
CA THR A 216 -10.01 -2.12 8.37
C THR A 216 -9.36 -0.79 8.76
N VAL A 217 -9.08 0.06 7.78
CA VAL A 217 -8.56 1.41 8.04
C VAL A 217 -9.46 2.17 9.03
N HIS A 218 -10.78 2.07 8.84
CA HIS A 218 -11.77 2.72 9.72
C HIS A 218 -11.64 2.26 11.19
N ASN A 219 -11.55 0.96 11.43
CA ASN A 219 -11.43 0.40 12.78
C ASN A 219 -10.10 0.79 13.44
N LEU A 220 -8.99 0.73 12.69
CA LEU A 220 -7.68 1.15 13.22
C LEU A 220 -7.66 2.62 13.63
N LEU A 221 -8.27 3.50 12.82
CA LEU A 221 -8.40 4.92 13.15
C LEU A 221 -9.27 5.11 14.40
N GLY A 222 -10.36 4.38 14.53
CA GLY A 222 -11.24 4.46 15.72
C GLY A 222 -10.61 3.94 17.01
N GLN A 223 -9.79 2.87 16.93
CA GLN A 223 -9.17 2.22 18.09
C GLN A 223 -7.85 2.87 18.52
N HIS A 224 -7.05 3.33 17.55
CA HIS A 224 -5.67 3.74 17.78
C HIS A 224 -5.34 5.14 17.24
N GLY A 225 -6.23 5.79 16.49
CA GLY A 225 -5.95 7.08 15.85
C GLY A 225 -5.90 8.28 16.83
N GLY A 226 -6.54 8.14 17.98
CA GLY A 226 -6.62 9.23 18.96
C GLY A 226 -7.57 10.36 18.54
N PRO A 227 -7.64 11.45 19.32
CA PRO A 227 -8.53 12.56 19.08
C PRO A 227 -8.14 13.38 17.85
N SER A 228 -9.14 13.96 17.18
CA SER A 228 -8.91 14.93 16.11
C SER A 228 -8.31 16.22 16.65
N THR A 229 -7.42 16.83 15.89
CA THR A 229 -6.90 18.16 16.18
C THR A 229 -7.70 19.20 15.40
N VAL A 230 -8.30 20.15 16.12
CA VAL A 230 -9.00 21.31 15.53
C VAL A 230 -8.12 22.55 15.73
N GLU A 231 -7.85 23.25 14.64
CA GLU A 231 -7.15 24.53 14.63
C GLU A 231 -8.13 25.60 14.13
N ILE A 232 -8.32 26.65 14.91
CA ILE A 232 -9.24 27.74 14.62
C ILE A 232 -8.48 29.07 14.63
N GLU A 233 -8.67 29.84 13.59
CA GLU A 233 -8.27 31.23 13.48
C GLU A 233 -9.54 32.10 13.67
N PHE A 234 -9.50 33.08 14.55
CA PHE A 234 -10.59 33.99 14.81
C PHE A 234 -10.26 35.36 14.25
N ASP A 235 -11.30 36.13 13.84
CA ASP A 235 -11.12 37.52 13.42
C ASP A 235 -10.55 38.37 14.57
N ASP A 236 -11.12 38.22 15.76
CA ASP A 236 -10.62 38.79 17.02
C ASP A 236 -10.46 37.66 18.05
N ARG A 237 -9.42 37.75 18.91
CA ARG A 237 -9.17 36.75 19.94
C ARG A 237 -10.29 36.72 20.95
N PRO A 238 -11.16 35.72 20.99
CA PRO A 238 -12.29 35.67 21.91
C PRO A 238 -11.81 35.33 23.33
N SER A 239 -12.59 35.79 24.33
CA SER A 239 -12.48 35.35 25.72
C SER A 239 -13.35 34.11 25.97
N GLY A 240 -12.92 33.22 26.88
CA GLY A 240 -13.73 32.08 27.32
C GLY A 240 -13.48 30.77 26.58
N LEU A 241 -12.51 30.69 25.66
CA LEU A 241 -12.09 29.44 25.04
C LEU A 241 -11.36 28.49 26.00
N GLU A 242 -10.84 29.01 27.11
CA GLU A 242 -10.10 28.21 28.11
C GLU A 242 -10.96 27.08 28.68
N ALA A 243 -12.28 27.27 28.79
CA ALA A 243 -13.25 26.26 29.26
C ALA A 243 -13.38 25.07 28.23
N LEU A 244 -13.00 25.27 26.97
CA LEU A 244 -13.04 24.24 25.95
C LEU A 244 -11.73 23.44 25.83
N GLY A 245 -10.71 23.79 26.64
CA GLY A 245 -9.37 23.23 26.58
C GLY A 245 -8.60 23.79 25.37
N GLY A 246 -7.39 23.34 25.17
CA GLY A 246 -6.53 23.74 24.04
C GLY A 246 -5.62 24.92 24.39
N ALA A 247 -4.83 25.32 23.40
CA ALA A 247 -3.79 26.32 23.51
C ALA A 247 -3.70 27.19 22.25
N TRP A 248 -3.20 28.42 22.44
CA TRP A 248 -2.86 29.30 21.33
C TRP A 248 -1.47 29.01 20.82
N ASP A 249 -1.33 28.75 19.51
CA ASP A 249 -0.08 28.57 18.80
C ASP A 249 -0.08 29.44 17.53
N LYS A 250 0.84 30.39 17.44
CA LYS A 250 1.03 31.30 16.28
C LYS A 250 -0.27 31.95 15.78
N GLY A 251 -1.11 32.46 16.69
CA GLY A 251 -2.35 33.14 16.35
C GLY A 251 -3.54 32.22 16.06
N ARG A 252 -3.38 30.90 16.18
CA ARG A 252 -4.45 29.89 16.06
C ARG A 252 -4.70 29.21 17.37
N TRP A 253 -5.97 28.97 17.69
CA TRP A 253 -6.35 28.16 18.82
C TRP A 253 -6.39 26.70 18.41
N ARG A 254 -5.59 25.88 19.08
CA ARG A 254 -5.46 24.44 18.79
C ARG A 254 -5.99 23.63 19.95
N VAL A 255 -6.84 22.64 19.64
CA VAL A 255 -7.43 21.74 20.64
C VAL A 255 -7.58 20.34 20.10
N GLN A 256 -7.42 19.33 20.96
CA GLN A 256 -7.70 17.94 20.64
C GLN A 256 -9.09 17.56 21.12
N THR A 257 -9.87 16.89 20.27
CA THR A 257 -11.25 16.52 20.59
C THR A 257 -11.71 15.29 19.82
N GLU A 258 -12.55 14.49 20.44
CA GLU A 258 -13.24 13.38 19.75
C GLU A 258 -14.47 13.84 18.96
N SER A 259 -14.97 15.06 19.25
CA SER A 259 -16.17 15.61 18.63
C SER A 259 -15.91 16.98 17.99
N PRO A 260 -15.20 17.05 16.84
CA PRO A 260 -14.82 18.30 16.21
C PRO A 260 -16.01 19.20 15.87
N VAL A 261 -17.11 18.64 15.38
CA VAL A 261 -18.32 19.40 15.00
C VAL A 261 -18.98 20.05 16.22
N ALA A 262 -19.09 19.32 17.31
CA ALA A 262 -19.64 19.86 18.55
C ALA A 262 -18.75 20.96 19.14
N LEU A 263 -17.43 20.79 19.02
CA LEU A 263 -16.47 21.81 19.46
C LEU A 263 -16.60 23.09 18.62
N LEU A 264 -16.72 22.97 17.29
CA LEU A 264 -16.90 24.13 16.39
C LEU A 264 -18.15 24.92 16.72
N GLY A 265 -19.27 24.24 17.06
CA GLY A 265 -20.48 24.89 17.52
C GLY A 265 -20.27 25.76 18.78
N LYS A 266 -19.47 25.25 19.73
CA LYS A 266 -19.12 26.00 20.96
C LYS A 266 -18.14 27.14 20.67
N ALA A 267 -17.15 26.91 19.80
CA ALA A 267 -16.17 27.92 19.45
C ALA A 267 -16.79 29.09 18.67
N SER A 268 -17.74 28.81 17.76
CA SER A 268 -18.45 29.85 17.02
C SER A 268 -19.37 30.73 17.90
N ALA A 269 -19.84 30.20 19.04
CA ALA A 269 -20.58 30.96 20.01
C ALA A 269 -19.67 31.91 20.82
N ALA A 270 -18.37 31.62 20.92
CA ALA A 270 -17.42 32.46 21.65
C ALA A 270 -16.84 33.59 20.78
N GLY A 271 -16.81 33.45 19.43
CA GLY A 271 -16.27 34.46 18.52
C GLY A 271 -16.43 34.08 17.04
N GLN A 272 -16.22 35.06 16.18
CA GLN A 272 -16.29 34.87 14.74
C GLN A 272 -15.09 34.09 14.23
N LEU A 273 -15.36 32.96 13.54
CA LEU A 273 -14.34 32.06 13.00
C LEU A 273 -13.86 32.60 11.65
N ALA A 274 -12.59 32.93 11.50
CA ALA A 274 -11.97 33.35 10.23
C ALA A 274 -11.56 32.13 9.39
N ASN A 275 -10.96 31.13 10.03
CA ASN A 275 -10.53 29.89 9.35
C ASN A 275 -10.60 28.71 10.30
N VAL A 276 -10.88 27.52 9.76
CA VAL A 276 -10.98 26.28 10.51
C VAL A 276 -10.25 25.16 9.76
N SER A 277 -9.36 24.48 10.46
CA SER A 277 -8.72 23.25 9.98
C SER A 277 -8.99 22.11 10.95
N ILE A 278 -9.50 21.01 10.43
CA ILE A 278 -9.70 19.78 11.22
C ILE A 278 -8.75 18.74 10.67
N ARG A 279 -7.77 18.35 11.49
CA ARG A 279 -6.93 17.19 11.20
C ARG A 279 -7.52 15.99 11.92
N ARG A 280 -8.11 15.09 11.15
CA ARG A 280 -8.56 13.80 11.68
C ARG A 280 -7.34 12.91 11.92
N ALA A 281 -7.49 11.97 12.83
CA ALA A 281 -6.54 10.88 12.97
C ALA A 281 -6.34 10.18 11.62
N ASN A 282 -5.12 9.81 11.31
CA ASN A 282 -4.71 9.08 10.12
C ASN A 282 -3.87 7.86 10.54
N LEU A 283 -3.52 6.99 9.61
CA LEU A 283 -2.70 5.81 9.91
C LEU A 283 -1.31 6.17 10.45
N GLU A 284 -0.79 7.37 10.16
CA GLU A 284 0.47 7.85 10.74
C GLU A 284 0.32 8.05 12.27
N ALA A 285 -0.82 8.63 12.72
CA ALA A 285 -1.13 8.74 14.13
C ALA A 285 -1.33 7.37 14.79
N VAL A 286 -1.98 6.43 14.09
CA VAL A 286 -2.12 5.03 14.57
C VAL A 286 -0.74 4.40 14.77
N PHE A 287 0.15 4.52 13.80
CA PHE A 287 1.51 3.97 13.90
C PHE A 287 2.29 4.60 15.07
N LEU A 288 2.24 5.93 15.21
CA LEU A 288 2.88 6.64 16.30
C LEU A 288 2.36 6.17 17.67
N ASN A 289 1.06 6.00 17.81
CA ASN A 289 0.45 5.54 19.06
C ASN A 289 0.80 4.09 19.41
N LEU A 290 0.99 3.23 18.40
CA LEU A 290 1.38 1.83 18.60
C LEU A 290 2.88 1.65 18.90
N THR A 291 3.75 2.52 18.36
CA THR A 291 5.20 2.33 18.42
C THR A 291 5.94 3.36 19.26
N GLY A 292 5.30 4.50 19.55
CA GLY A 292 5.92 5.64 20.24
C GLY A 292 6.89 6.45 19.38
N ARG A 293 7.00 6.15 18.06
CA ARG A 293 7.92 6.83 17.12
C ARG A 293 7.25 7.10 15.77
N SER A 294 7.71 8.12 15.06
CA SER A 294 7.21 8.41 13.72
C SER A 294 7.84 7.49 12.67
N LEU A 295 7.20 7.34 11.51
CA LEU A 295 7.72 6.54 10.39
C LEU A 295 8.96 7.15 9.71
N ARG A 296 9.28 8.39 10.02
CA ARG A 296 10.37 9.15 9.35
C ARG A 296 11.72 9.00 10.05
N ASP A 297 11.76 8.25 11.12
CA ASP A 297 12.97 8.00 11.90
C ASP A 297 13.66 6.69 11.52
#